data_fae48e9ed529c07e8f765d044a9133bc
#
_entry.id   fae48e9ed529c07e8f765d044a9133bc
#
_cell.length_a   1.000
_cell.length_b   1.000
_cell.length_c   1.000
_cell.angle_alpha   90.00
_cell.angle_beta   90.00
_cell.angle_gamma   90.00
#
_symmetry.space_group_name_H-M   'P 1'
#
loop_
_entity.id
_entity.type
_entity.pdbx_description
1 polymer ?
#
loop_
_entity_poly.entity_id
_entity_poly.type
_entity_poly.pdbx_seq_one_letter_code
_entity_poly.pdbx_strand_id
1 'polypeptide(L)'
;IHDGQNLQTLMGVTGSGKTFTMANVIQEIQKPTLVISHNKTLAAQLYSEFKAFFPTNAVHYFVSYYDYYQPEAYIPQRDIYIEKDASINDEIDRLRLASTSALVSRSDVIIIASVSSIYGLGSPEDYKTMMVGLTKGQEIDRDQMLMKLVDIQYERNDVEFTRSKFRVRGDCVEIWPSYEEFAFRVEFWGDEIDQLSIINPVSGETIQRLEQVFVYPAKHFVMPEQRIEAAVRAIRNELRDQLEHFKKEGKLLEAQRLNARTRYDMEMLQEVG
;
A
#
# COMPACT_ATOMS: atom_id res chain seq x y z
N ILE A 1 -5.13 18.57 25.87
CA ILE A 1 -5.43 17.20 25.46
C ILE A 1 -5.84 16.39 26.70
N HIS A 2 -5.10 16.47 27.80
CA HIS A 2 -5.44 15.78 29.04
C HIS A 2 -6.75 16.28 29.67
N ASP A 3 -7.13 17.53 29.42
CA ASP A 3 -8.38 18.14 29.92
C ASP A 3 -9.62 17.86 29.06
N GLY A 4 -9.53 16.92 28.10
CA GLY A 4 -10.63 16.49 27.24
C GLY A 4 -10.98 17.46 26.10
N GLN A 5 -10.15 18.49 25.86
CA GLN A 5 -10.34 19.37 24.71
C GLN A 5 -9.85 18.70 23.42
N ASN A 6 -10.81 18.33 22.57
CA ASN A 6 -10.55 17.60 21.33
C ASN A 6 -10.08 18.49 20.17
N LEU A 7 -10.34 19.82 20.23
CA LEU A 7 -10.00 20.76 19.18
C LEU A 7 -9.20 21.93 19.76
N GLN A 8 -8.04 22.19 19.16
CA GLN A 8 -7.16 23.28 19.57
C GLN A 8 -6.56 23.97 18.34
N THR A 9 -6.34 25.28 18.42
CA THR A 9 -5.71 26.07 17.36
C THR A 9 -4.43 26.69 17.88
N LEU A 10 -3.27 26.34 17.26
CA LEU A 10 -1.98 26.96 17.53
C LEU A 10 -1.72 28.07 16.51
N MET A 11 -1.77 29.32 16.93
CA MET A 11 -1.48 30.49 16.09
C MET A 11 -0.07 31.01 16.32
N GLY A 12 0.57 31.43 15.24
CA GLY A 12 1.92 32.02 15.30
C GLY A 12 2.42 32.37 13.90
N VAL A 13 3.31 33.36 13.82
CA VAL A 13 3.97 33.74 12.57
C VAL A 13 4.92 32.66 12.07
N THR A 14 5.36 32.74 10.82
CA THR A 14 6.39 31.84 10.29
C THR A 14 7.66 31.98 11.13
N GLY A 15 8.29 30.85 11.47
CA GLY A 15 9.48 30.80 12.30
C GLY A 15 9.24 30.91 13.84
N SER A 16 7.98 30.95 14.30
CA SER A 16 7.65 31.01 15.72
C SER A 16 7.78 29.70 16.50
N GLY A 17 8.30 28.64 15.86
CA GLY A 17 8.48 27.33 16.50
C GLY A 17 7.22 26.46 16.57
N LYS A 18 6.20 26.69 15.73
CA LYS A 18 4.98 25.86 15.72
C LYS A 18 5.25 24.37 15.55
N THR A 19 6.12 24.00 14.59
CA THR A 19 6.49 22.59 14.34
C THR A 19 7.18 21.98 15.56
N PHE A 20 8.08 22.73 16.21
CA PHE A 20 8.75 22.32 17.44
C PHE A 20 7.77 22.12 18.60
N THR A 21 6.80 23.02 18.74
CA THR A 21 5.72 22.87 19.74
C THR A 21 4.92 21.60 19.50
N MET A 22 4.54 21.33 18.24
CA MET A 22 3.83 20.10 17.89
C MET A 22 4.68 18.84 18.15
N ALA A 23 5.97 18.88 17.87
CA ALA A 23 6.87 17.78 18.18
C ALA A 23 6.92 17.48 19.70
N ASN A 24 6.99 18.52 20.56
CA ASN A 24 6.92 18.32 22.01
C ASN A 24 5.58 17.74 22.47
N VAL A 25 4.46 18.15 21.86
CA VAL A 25 3.15 17.56 22.16
C VAL A 25 3.10 16.08 21.80
N ILE A 26 3.63 15.70 20.63
CA ILE A 26 3.71 14.29 20.19
C ILE A 26 4.60 13.48 21.14
N GLN A 27 5.75 14.03 21.51
CA GLN A 27 6.68 13.41 22.45
C GLN A 27 6.04 13.14 23.81
N GLU A 28 5.22 14.06 24.30
CA GLU A 28 4.54 13.92 25.60
C GLU A 28 3.39 12.89 25.55
N ILE A 29 2.63 12.86 24.45
CA ILE A 29 1.43 12.03 24.32
C ILE A 29 1.74 10.58 23.99
N GLN A 30 2.84 10.32 23.24
CA GLN A 30 3.28 8.97 22.84
C GLN A 30 2.20 8.15 22.12
N LYS A 31 1.44 8.76 21.22
CA LYS A 31 0.41 8.08 20.42
C LYS A 31 0.73 8.15 18.94
N PRO A 32 0.28 7.18 18.14
CA PRO A 32 0.33 7.30 16.68
C PRO A 32 -0.27 8.62 16.23
N THR A 33 0.45 9.35 15.38
CA THR A 33 0.11 10.72 15.01
C THR A 33 0.02 10.89 13.51
N LEU A 34 -1.04 11.54 13.03
CA LEU A 34 -1.21 11.94 11.64
C LEU A 34 -1.10 13.45 11.52
N VAL A 35 -0.15 13.91 10.71
CA VAL A 35 0.07 15.32 10.36
C VAL A 35 -0.37 15.54 8.92
N ILE A 36 -1.44 16.30 8.70
CA ILE A 36 -2.00 16.55 7.36
C ILE A 36 -1.54 17.91 6.87
N SER A 37 -0.96 17.93 5.67
CA SER A 37 -0.53 19.14 4.96
C SER A 37 -1.36 19.33 3.68
N HIS A 38 -1.56 20.58 3.28
CA HIS A 38 -2.35 20.92 2.09
C HIS A 38 -1.63 20.68 0.76
N ASN A 39 -0.31 20.47 0.75
CA ASN A 39 0.45 20.14 -0.46
C ASN A 39 1.67 19.25 -0.19
N LYS A 40 2.24 18.65 -1.27
CA LYS A 40 3.40 17.76 -1.22
C LYS A 40 4.66 18.46 -0.69
N THR A 41 4.90 19.71 -1.05
CA THR A 41 6.13 20.46 -0.69
C THR A 41 6.20 20.71 0.81
N LEU A 42 5.11 21.21 1.41
CA LEU A 42 5.05 21.39 2.85
C LEU A 42 5.07 20.06 3.59
N ALA A 43 4.42 19.03 3.07
CA ALA A 43 4.50 17.68 3.64
C ALA A 43 5.96 17.17 3.66
N ALA A 44 6.73 17.37 2.59
CA ALA A 44 8.14 16.99 2.52
C ALA A 44 9.02 17.76 3.54
N GLN A 45 8.79 19.06 3.68
CA GLN A 45 9.46 19.86 4.70
C GLN A 45 9.16 19.34 6.10
N LEU A 46 7.89 19.17 6.44
CA LEU A 46 7.46 18.65 7.74
C LEU A 46 8.03 17.24 8.00
N TYR A 47 8.04 16.38 6.99
CA TYR A 47 8.66 15.05 7.10
C TYR A 47 10.12 15.14 7.52
N SER A 48 10.91 16.00 6.87
CA SER A 48 12.33 16.20 7.20
C SER A 48 12.51 16.77 8.61
N GLU A 49 11.68 17.73 9.02
CA GLU A 49 11.73 18.33 10.37
C GLU A 49 11.37 17.27 11.44
N PHE A 50 10.26 16.53 11.27
CA PHE A 50 9.84 15.50 12.23
C PHE A 50 10.84 14.34 12.29
N LYS A 51 11.44 13.93 11.17
CA LYS A 51 12.47 12.89 11.16
C LYS A 51 13.73 13.32 11.95
N ALA A 52 14.07 14.59 11.92
CA ALA A 52 15.17 15.15 12.74
C ALA A 52 14.80 15.21 14.23
N PHE A 53 13.56 15.55 14.59
CA PHE A 53 13.08 15.56 15.97
C PHE A 53 12.92 14.14 16.56
N PHE A 54 12.58 13.15 15.73
CA PHE A 54 12.26 11.79 16.14
C PHE A 54 13.12 10.75 15.41
N PRO A 55 14.45 10.69 15.68
CA PRO A 55 15.36 9.83 14.91
C PRO A 55 15.12 8.33 15.09
N THR A 56 14.45 7.90 16.15
CA THR A 56 14.17 6.49 16.48
C THR A 56 12.74 6.06 16.21
N ASN A 57 11.82 7.02 16.07
CA ASN A 57 10.42 6.74 15.78
C ASN A 57 10.21 6.41 14.30
N ALA A 58 9.08 5.74 14.01
CA ALA A 58 8.66 5.49 12.64
C ALA A 58 8.02 6.75 12.03
N VAL A 59 8.85 7.65 11.49
CA VAL A 59 8.39 8.84 10.79
C VAL A 59 8.27 8.54 9.30
N HIS A 60 7.07 8.68 8.74
CA HIS A 60 6.75 8.30 7.37
C HIS A 60 6.10 9.42 6.57
N TYR A 61 6.22 9.31 5.24
CA TYR A 61 5.72 10.27 4.26
C TYR A 61 4.63 9.64 3.39
N PHE A 62 3.44 10.24 3.41
CA PHE A 62 2.27 9.67 2.73
C PHE A 62 1.58 10.73 1.86
N VAL A 63 1.97 10.82 0.59
CA VAL A 63 1.42 11.76 -0.39
C VAL A 63 0.98 11.03 -1.65
N SER A 64 0.38 11.74 -2.61
CA SER A 64 0.02 11.13 -3.90
C SER A 64 1.28 10.65 -4.62
N TYR A 65 1.27 9.39 -5.04
CA TYR A 65 2.37 8.76 -5.79
C TYR A 65 2.33 9.04 -7.29
N TYR A 66 1.30 9.73 -7.79
CA TYR A 66 1.26 10.14 -9.18
C TYR A 66 2.16 11.33 -9.45
N ASP A 67 3.07 11.19 -10.43
CA ASP A 67 3.78 12.30 -11.04
C ASP A 67 2.93 12.95 -12.13
N TYR A 68 2.14 12.14 -12.82
CA TYR A 68 1.16 12.55 -13.80
C TYR A 68 -0.11 11.71 -13.68
N TYR A 69 -1.28 12.34 -13.87
CA TYR A 69 -2.56 11.65 -13.86
C TYR A 69 -3.56 12.33 -14.80
N GLN A 70 -4.04 11.58 -15.78
CA GLN A 70 -5.16 11.94 -16.66
C GLN A 70 -6.30 10.95 -16.41
N PRO A 71 -7.46 11.41 -15.90
CA PRO A 71 -8.61 10.54 -15.75
C PRO A 71 -9.17 10.12 -17.11
N GLU A 72 -9.79 8.96 -17.14
CA GLU A 72 -10.56 8.53 -18.31
C GLU A 72 -11.79 9.44 -18.53
N ALA A 73 -12.16 9.63 -19.77
CA ALA A 73 -13.37 10.38 -20.13
C ALA A 73 -13.98 9.82 -21.43
N TYR A 74 -15.30 9.86 -21.51
CA TYR A 74 -16.04 9.50 -22.71
C TYR A 74 -16.84 10.69 -23.23
N ILE A 75 -16.68 11.03 -24.51
CA ILE A 75 -17.38 12.11 -25.20
C ILE A 75 -18.41 11.49 -26.15
N PRO A 76 -19.69 11.34 -25.73
CA PRO A 76 -20.70 10.62 -26.50
C PRO A 76 -20.96 11.20 -27.88
N GLN A 77 -20.89 12.55 -28.02
CA GLN A 77 -21.17 13.24 -29.28
C GLN A 77 -20.23 12.88 -30.42
N ARG A 78 -19.03 12.39 -30.09
CA ARG A 78 -17.99 12.06 -31.07
C ARG A 78 -17.56 10.58 -30.99
N ASP A 79 -18.17 9.81 -30.08
CA ASP A 79 -17.76 8.45 -29.72
C ASP A 79 -16.24 8.34 -29.45
N ILE A 80 -15.70 9.35 -28.74
CA ILE A 80 -14.29 9.40 -28.37
C ILE A 80 -14.17 8.94 -26.92
N TYR A 81 -13.34 7.91 -26.70
CA TYR A 81 -12.91 7.46 -25.39
C TYR A 81 -11.48 7.96 -25.16
N ILE A 82 -11.27 8.71 -24.09
CA ILE A 82 -9.96 9.14 -23.62
C ILE A 82 -9.56 8.16 -22.53
N GLU A 83 -8.51 7.40 -22.76
CA GLU A 83 -8.02 6.42 -21.78
C GLU A 83 -7.37 7.11 -20.60
N LYS A 84 -7.43 6.43 -19.44
CA LYS A 84 -6.67 6.82 -18.26
C LYS A 84 -5.18 6.73 -18.57
N ASP A 85 -4.44 7.79 -18.24
CA ASP A 85 -2.98 7.80 -18.32
C ASP A 85 -2.39 8.27 -16.99
N ALA A 86 -1.42 7.56 -16.47
CA ALA A 86 -0.83 7.85 -15.17
C ALA A 86 0.63 7.41 -15.11
N SER A 87 1.47 8.24 -14.53
CA SER A 87 2.86 7.91 -14.18
C SER A 87 2.99 7.84 -12.67
N ILE A 88 3.45 6.69 -12.18
CA ILE A 88 3.65 6.41 -10.75
C ILE A 88 5.12 6.64 -10.40
N ASN A 89 5.34 7.30 -9.27
CA ASN A 89 6.66 7.44 -8.66
C ASN A 89 6.91 6.27 -7.71
N ASP A 90 7.79 5.37 -8.08
CA ASP A 90 8.09 4.14 -7.34
C ASP A 90 8.62 4.41 -5.92
N GLU A 91 9.36 5.49 -5.72
CA GLU A 91 9.88 5.82 -4.40
C GLU A 91 8.78 6.33 -3.47
N ILE A 92 7.88 7.17 -3.98
CA ILE A 92 6.72 7.61 -3.19
C ILE A 92 5.78 6.46 -2.90
N ASP A 93 5.61 5.52 -3.83
CA ASP A 93 4.81 4.31 -3.60
C ASP A 93 5.41 3.45 -2.48
N ARG A 94 6.72 3.23 -2.50
CA ARG A 94 7.44 2.57 -1.41
C ARG A 94 7.20 3.24 -0.06
N LEU A 95 7.34 4.58 0.01
CA LEU A 95 7.14 5.34 1.25
C LEU A 95 5.70 5.24 1.77
N ARG A 96 4.72 5.16 0.87
CA ARG A 96 3.30 4.97 1.23
C ARG A 96 3.08 3.57 1.82
N LEU A 97 3.60 2.54 1.18
CA LEU A 97 3.52 1.16 1.68
C LEU A 97 4.25 1.02 3.03
N ALA A 98 5.43 1.64 3.18
CA ALA A 98 6.15 1.70 4.46
C ALA A 98 5.34 2.39 5.57
N SER A 99 4.58 3.43 5.23
CA SER A 99 3.68 4.09 6.19
C SER A 99 2.59 3.13 6.69
N THR A 100 1.98 2.37 5.78
CA THR A 100 0.90 1.44 6.11
C THR A 100 1.41 0.26 6.93
N SER A 101 2.54 -0.33 6.56
CA SER A 101 3.15 -1.44 7.32
C SER A 101 3.58 -0.99 8.72
N ALA A 102 4.14 0.22 8.86
CA ALA A 102 4.50 0.78 10.17
C ALA A 102 3.28 0.98 11.08
N LEU A 103 2.15 1.48 10.56
CA LEU A 103 0.91 1.63 11.33
C LEU A 103 0.38 0.32 11.89
N VAL A 104 0.60 -0.78 11.17
CA VAL A 104 0.15 -2.10 11.62
C VAL A 104 1.10 -2.73 12.65
N SER A 105 2.40 -2.41 12.56
CA SER A 105 3.47 -3.08 13.33
C SER A 105 4.00 -2.29 14.52
N ARG A 106 3.83 -0.96 14.54
CA ARG A 106 4.44 -0.07 15.54
C ARG A 106 3.42 0.86 16.18
N SER A 107 3.70 1.30 17.41
CA SER A 107 2.89 2.27 18.17
C SER A 107 3.47 3.69 18.17
N ASP A 108 4.74 3.85 17.77
CA ASP A 108 5.49 5.11 17.77
C ASP A 108 5.51 5.79 16.38
N VAL A 109 4.40 5.68 15.65
CA VAL A 109 4.31 6.09 14.25
C VAL A 109 3.88 7.55 14.11
N ILE A 110 4.58 8.30 13.28
CA ILE A 110 4.24 9.68 12.88
C ILE A 110 4.13 9.71 11.36
N ILE A 111 2.94 9.95 10.82
CA ILE A 111 2.73 10.03 9.38
C ILE A 111 2.47 11.46 8.96
N ILE A 112 3.30 11.96 8.05
CA ILE A 112 3.13 13.25 7.40
C ILE A 112 2.45 13.02 6.05
N ALA A 113 1.20 13.46 5.92
CA ALA A 113 0.36 13.17 4.79
C ALA A 113 -0.15 14.42 4.06
N SER A 114 -0.49 14.25 2.80
CA SER A 114 -1.34 15.18 2.05
C SER A 114 -2.80 14.71 2.05
N VAL A 115 -3.68 15.47 1.40
CA VAL A 115 -5.10 15.10 1.22
C VAL A 115 -5.30 13.71 0.60
N SER A 116 -4.29 13.17 -0.10
CA SER A 116 -4.33 11.81 -0.67
C SER A 116 -4.51 10.68 0.36
N SER A 117 -4.28 10.98 1.65
CA SER A 117 -4.49 10.01 2.74
C SER A 117 -5.95 9.67 3.02
N ILE A 118 -6.90 10.44 2.47
CA ILE A 118 -8.34 10.19 2.63
C ILE A 118 -8.95 9.40 1.47
N TYR A 119 -8.18 9.10 0.43
CA TYR A 119 -8.66 8.40 -0.77
C TYR A 119 -7.92 7.10 -0.99
N GLY A 120 -8.67 6.07 -1.43
CA GLY A 120 -8.11 4.92 -2.08
C GLY A 120 -7.18 4.07 -1.21
N LEU A 121 -7.48 3.91 0.05
CA LEU A 121 -6.83 2.97 0.95
C LEU A 121 -7.77 1.78 1.14
N GLY A 122 -7.28 0.56 0.93
CA GLY A 122 -8.04 -0.66 1.19
C GLY A 122 -8.52 -0.77 2.65
N SER A 123 -9.09 -1.92 3.00
CA SER A 123 -9.46 -2.24 4.39
C SER A 123 -8.20 -2.48 5.23
N PRO A 124 -8.00 -1.77 6.36
CA PRO A 124 -6.89 -2.05 7.27
C PRO A 124 -6.94 -3.47 7.84
N GLU A 125 -8.15 -4.00 8.04
CA GLU A 125 -8.37 -5.36 8.52
C GLU A 125 -7.88 -6.39 7.50
N ASP A 126 -8.23 -6.22 6.23
CA ASP A 126 -7.76 -7.11 5.16
C ASP A 126 -6.25 -7.05 5.02
N TYR A 127 -5.67 -5.85 5.00
CA TYR A 127 -4.22 -5.66 4.93
C TYR A 127 -3.48 -6.38 6.07
N LYS A 128 -4.03 -6.32 7.28
CA LYS A 128 -3.45 -6.98 8.46
C LYS A 128 -3.63 -8.50 8.43
N THR A 129 -4.78 -9.00 7.96
CA THR A 129 -5.06 -10.44 7.93
C THR A 129 -4.31 -11.16 6.81
N MET A 130 -3.97 -10.47 5.74
CA MET A 130 -3.25 -11.04 4.60
C MET A 130 -1.72 -11.03 4.76
N MET A 131 -1.15 -10.51 5.85
CA MET A 131 0.30 -10.59 6.08
C MET A 131 0.77 -12.04 6.25
N VAL A 132 1.98 -12.34 5.76
CA VAL A 132 2.64 -13.63 5.93
C VAL A 132 3.65 -13.54 7.08
N GLY A 133 3.37 -14.23 8.18
CA GLY A 133 4.29 -14.37 9.31
C GLY A 133 5.16 -15.62 9.14
N LEU A 134 6.46 -15.47 9.31
CA LEU A 134 7.46 -16.54 9.25
C LEU A 134 8.31 -16.51 10.50
N THR A 135 8.53 -17.67 11.12
CA THR A 135 9.33 -17.80 12.34
C THR A 135 10.37 -18.90 12.16
N LYS A 136 11.57 -18.69 12.67
CA LYS A 136 12.61 -19.72 12.66
C LYS A 136 12.15 -20.96 13.42
N GLY A 137 12.40 -22.16 12.88
CA GLY A 137 11.93 -23.43 13.41
C GLY A 137 10.46 -23.74 13.09
N GLN A 138 9.78 -22.90 12.28
CA GLN A 138 8.41 -23.15 11.85
C GLN A 138 8.38 -24.24 10.78
N GLU A 139 7.52 -25.25 10.97
CA GLU A 139 7.18 -26.19 9.91
C GLU A 139 6.15 -25.57 8.98
N ILE A 140 6.51 -25.42 7.73
CA ILE A 140 5.67 -24.90 6.65
C ILE A 140 6.14 -25.45 5.30
N ASP A 141 5.23 -26.02 4.55
CA ASP A 141 5.50 -26.40 3.17
C ASP A 141 5.89 -25.17 2.35
N ARG A 142 7.02 -25.25 1.65
CA ARG A 142 7.58 -24.13 0.88
C ARG A 142 6.62 -23.65 -0.19
N ASP A 143 5.95 -24.54 -0.90
CA ASP A 143 5.06 -24.16 -2.00
C ASP A 143 3.79 -23.47 -1.45
N GLN A 144 3.31 -23.87 -0.27
CA GLN A 144 2.24 -23.13 0.43
C GLN A 144 2.68 -21.73 0.82
N MET A 145 3.93 -21.55 1.28
CA MET A 145 4.46 -20.22 1.55
C MET A 145 4.55 -19.37 0.28
N LEU A 146 5.00 -19.95 -0.84
CA LEU A 146 5.05 -19.25 -2.13
C LEU A 146 3.66 -18.83 -2.62
N MET A 147 2.63 -19.69 -2.48
CA MET A 147 1.26 -19.33 -2.79
C MET A 147 0.78 -18.14 -1.95
N LYS A 148 1.03 -18.14 -0.63
CA LYS A 148 0.69 -17.01 0.23
C LYS A 148 1.38 -15.70 -0.20
N LEU A 149 2.60 -15.75 -0.72
CA LEU A 149 3.26 -14.55 -1.26
C LEU A 149 2.56 -14.04 -2.53
N VAL A 150 2.11 -14.94 -3.40
CA VAL A 150 1.30 -14.57 -4.59
C VAL A 150 -0.04 -13.97 -4.17
N ASP A 151 -0.73 -14.55 -3.20
CA ASP A 151 -2.01 -14.04 -2.67
C ASP A 151 -1.89 -12.60 -2.16
N ILE A 152 -0.73 -12.23 -1.59
CA ILE A 152 -0.43 -10.87 -1.14
C ILE A 152 0.26 -10.02 -2.21
N GLN A 153 0.13 -10.42 -3.49
CA GLN A 153 0.54 -9.67 -4.68
C GLN A 153 2.04 -9.53 -4.91
N TYR A 154 2.86 -10.49 -4.41
CA TYR A 154 4.26 -10.61 -4.84
C TYR A 154 4.37 -11.45 -6.10
N GLU A 155 5.27 -11.07 -6.99
CA GLU A 155 5.57 -11.79 -8.23
C GLU A 155 6.84 -12.64 -8.08
N ARG A 156 6.82 -13.88 -8.60
CA ARG A 156 8.03 -14.66 -8.71
C ARG A 156 8.85 -14.19 -9.90
N ASN A 157 10.10 -13.82 -9.66
CA ASN A 157 11.05 -13.51 -10.72
C ASN A 157 12.47 -13.92 -10.29
N ASP A 158 12.94 -15.05 -10.80
CA ASP A 158 14.25 -15.61 -10.44
C ASP A 158 15.41 -14.90 -11.17
N VAL A 159 15.12 -14.06 -12.17
CA VAL A 159 16.12 -13.34 -13.00
C VAL A 159 16.24 -11.89 -12.55
N GLU A 160 15.14 -11.16 -12.54
CA GLU A 160 15.10 -9.76 -12.18
C GLU A 160 14.51 -9.58 -10.76
N PHE A 161 15.40 -9.50 -9.77
CA PHE A 161 15.00 -9.35 -8.38
C PHE A 161 14.90 -7.86 -8.01
N THR A 162 13.67 -7.38 -7.97
CA THR A 162 13.31 -6.00 -7.62
C THR A 162 12.23 -5.98 -6.53
N ARG A 163 11.84 -4.80 -6.03
CA ARG A 163 10.78 -4.66 -5.02
C ARG A 163 9.48 -5.34 -5.46
N SER A 164 8.73 -5.84 -4.51
CA SER A 164 7.48 -6.60 -4.71
C SER A 164 7.67 -7.95 -5.42
N LYS A 165 8.91 -8.44 -5.49
CA LYS A 165 9.21 -9.75 -6.08
C LYS A 165 9.85 -10.69 -5.06
N PHE A 166 9.69 -11.98 -5.33
CA PHE A 166 10.46 -13.03 -4.66
C PHE A 166 11.15 -13.92 -5.70
N ARG A 167 12.23 -14.55 -5.27
CA ARG A 167 12.94 -15.54 -6.09
C ARG A 167 13.26 -16.78 -5.27
N VAL A 168 13.40 -17.91 -5.97
CA VAL A 168 13.67 -19.22 -5.36
C VAL A 168 14.96 -19.79 -5.92
N ARG A 169 15.89 -20.16 -5.05
CA ARG A 169 17.17 -20.79 -5.40
C ARG A 169 17.43 -21.98 -4.49
N GLY A 170 17.07 -23.18 -4.96
CA GLY A 170 17.16 -24.39 -4.15
C GLY A 170 16.23 -24.29 -2.93
N ASP A 171 16.78 -24.47 -1.74
CA ASP A 171 16.06 -24.40 -0.48
C ASP A 171 16.01 -22.99 0.11
N CYS A 172 16.34 -21.98 -0.68
CA CYS A 172 16.37 -20.58 -0.28
C CYS A 172 15.32 -19.78 -1.04
N VAL A 173 14.50 -19.02 -0.32
CA VAL A 173 13.54 -18.04 -0.86
C VAL A 173 13.96 -16.65 -0.42
N GLU A 174 14.13 -15.75 -1.37
CA GLU A 174 14.42 -14.35 -1.11
C GLU A 174 13.22 -13.49 -1.51
N ILE A 175 12.81 -12.61 -0.60
CA ILE A 175 11.62 -11.77 -0.74
C ILE A 175 12.05 -10.31 -0.60
N TRP A 176 11.83 -9.50 -1.64
CA TRP A 176 12.09 -8.07 -1.54
C TRP A 176 10.78 -7.31 -1.29
N PRO A 177 10.53 -6.89 -0.04
CA PRO A 177 9.31 -6.18 0.31
C PRO A 177 9.11 -4.92 -0.53
N SER A 178 7.87 -4.60 -0.83
CA SER A 178 7.51 -3.38 -1.57
C SER A 178 7.84 -2.09 -0.80
N TYR A 179 7.93 -2.19 0.53
CA TYR A 179 8.07 -1.09 1.48
C TYR A 179 9.48 -0.92 2.06
N GLU A 180 10.43 -1.82 1.72
CA GLU A 180 11.79 -1.81 2.27
C GLU A 180 12.86 -1.69 1.19
N GLU A 181 14.06 -1.25 1.60
CA GLU A 181 15.25 -1.20 0.74
C GLU A 181 16.12 -2.46 0.84
N PHE A 182 15.82 -3.33 1.80
CA PHE A 182 16.47 -4.62 1.99
C PHE A 182 15.53 -5.76 1.58
N ALA A 183 16.07 -6.98 1.50
CA ALA A 183 15.27 -8.17 1.25
C ALA A 183 15.36 -9.13 2.44
N PHE A 184 14.36 -9.98 2.59
CA PHE A 184 14.37 -11.11 3.49
C PHE A 184 14.86 -12.35 2.77
N ARG A 185 15.66 -13.16 3.46
CA ARG A 185 16.06 -14.50 3.03
C ARG A 185 15.52 -15.52 4.00
N VAL A 186 14.83 -16.52 3.47
CA VAL A 186 14.26 -17.67 4.18
C VAL A 186 14.99 -18.91 3.70
N GLU A 187 15.73 -19.56 4.57
CA GLU A 187 16.45 -20.79 4.27
C GLU A 187 15.72 -21.97 4.90
N PHE A 188 15.46 -23.00 4.10
CA PHE A 188 14.72 -24.19 4.49
C PHE A 188 15.64 -25.39 4.69
N TRP A 189 15.30 -26.23 5.67
CA TRP A 189 15.78 -27.57 5.79
C TRP A 189 14.59 -28.54 5.75
N GLY A 190 14.35 -29.12 4.56
CA GLY A 190 13.08 -29.80 4.29
C GLY A 190 11.90 -28.84 4.34
N ASP A 191 10.92 -29.11 5.20
CA ASP A 191 9.73 -28.28 5.43
C ASP A 191 9.86 -27.37 6.67
N GLU A 192 11.07 -27.24 7.25
CA GLU A 192 11.33 -26.38 8.40
C GLU A 192 12.12 -25.13 7.95
N ILE A 193 11.75 -23.97 8.49
CA ILE A 193 12.53 -22.74 8.33
C ILE A 193 13.76 -22.80 9.24
N ASP A 194 14.92 -23.09 8.68
CA ASP A 194 16.18 -23.18 9.43
C ASP A 194 16.73 -21.80 9.80
N GLN A 195 16.70 -20.84 8.85
CA GLN A 195 17.22 -19.49 9.07
C GLN A 195 16.39 -18.40 8.40
N LEU A 196 16.24 -17.28 9.12
CA LEU A 196 15.69 -16.02 8.60
C LEU A 196 16.74 -14.92 8.68
N SER A 197 16.88 -14.12 7.63
CA SER A 197 17.83 -13.01 7.62
C SER A 197 17.38 -11.84 6.75
N ILE A 198 17.86 -10.64 7.13
CA ILE A 198 17.85 -9.46 6.26
C ILE A 198 19.12 -9.51 5.42
N ILE A 199 18.97 -9.29 4.12
CA ILE A 199 20.05 -9.23 3.17
C ILE A 199 20.05 -7.93 2.37
N ASN A 200 21.22 -7.54 1.88
CA ASN A 200 21.32 -6.55 0.82
C ASN A 200 20.87 -7.20 -0.50
N PRO A 201 19.82 -6.71 -1.18
CA PRO A 201 19.26 -7.38 -2.36
C PRO A 201 20.19 -7.36 -3.57
N VAL A 202 21.18 -6.45 -3.62
CA VAL A 202 22.14 -6.31 -4.71
C VAL A 202 23.36 -7.22 -4.49
N SER A 203 23.99 -7.14 -3.32
CA SER A 203 25.18 -7.94 -3.00
C SER A 203 24.86 -9.36 -2.53
N GLY A 204 23.66 -9.58 -1.98
CA GLY A 204 23.25 -10.82 -1.33
C GLY A 204 23.88 -11.02 0.06
N GLU A 205 24.61 -10.03 0.58
CA GLU A 205 25.21 -10.10 1.91
C GLU A 205 24.17 -10.07 3.02
N THR A 206 24.34 -10.92 4.02
CA THR A 206 23.51 -10.93 5.21
C THR A 206 23.84 -9.73 6.10
N ILE A 207 22.82 -8.90 6.35
CA ILE A 207 22.93 -7.73 7.23
C ILE A 207 22.63 -8.13 8.68
N GLN A 208 21.56 -8.92 8.88
CA GLN A 208 21.10 -9.31 10.20
C GLN A 208 20.37 -10.65 10.15
N ARG A 209 20.51 -11.47 11.19
CA ARG A 209 19.68 -12.67 11.40
C ARG A 209 18.45 -12.31 12.24
N LEU A 210 17.31 -12.96 11.94
CA LEU A 210 16.03 -12.73 12.58
C LEU A 210 15.47 -14.01 13.16
N GLU A 211 14.69 -13.90 14.23
CA GLU A 211 13.90 -15.02 14.77
C GLU A 211 12.49 -15.08 14.12
N GLN A 212 11.99 -13.91 13.69
CA GLN A 212 10.67 -13.79 13.08
C GLN A 212 10.64 -12.64 12.06
N VAL A 213 9.83 -12.78 11.02
CA VAL A 213 9.55 -11.72 10.03
C VAL A 213 8.07 -11.71 9.66
N PHE A 214 7.56 -10.52 9.38
CA PHE A 214 6.22 -10.33 8.81
C PHE A 214 6.35 -9.68 7.43
N VAL A 215 5.82 -10.35 6.41
CA VAL A 215 5.77 -9.83 5.05
C VAL A 215 4.37 -9.28 4.82
N TYR A 216 4.29 -7.96 4.63
CA TYR A 216 3.04 -7.26 4.35
C TYR A 216 2.74 -7.28 2.86
N PRO A 217 1.46 -7.08 2.45
CA PRO A 217 1.07 -7.06 1.05
C PRO A 217 1.90 -6.10 0.19
N ALA A 218 2.18 -6.51 -1.04
CA ALA A 218 2.95 -5.73 -2.00
C ALA A 218 2.20 -4.49 -2.51
N LYS A 219 0.89 -4.44 -2.34
CA LYS A 219 0.01 -3.33 -2.76
C LYS A 219 -0.93 -2.92 -1.62
N HIS A 220 -1.41 -1.66 -1.64
CA HIS A 220 -2.39 -1.18 -0.66
C HIS A 220 -3.75 -1.87 -0.79
N PHE A 221 -4.14 -2.19 -2.03
CA PHE A 221 -5.39 -2.87 -2.33
C PHE A 221 -5.13 -4.35 -2.51
N VAL A 222 -5.38 -5.10 -1.46
CA VAL A 222 -5.46 -6.54 -1.49
C VAL A 222 -6.82 -6.92 -0.95
N MET A 223 -7.52 -7.82 -1.66
CA MET A 223 -8.82 -8.29 -1.25
C MET A 223 -8.84 -9.82 -1.24
N PRO A 224 -9.40 -10.43 -0.19
CA PRO A 224 -9.67 -11.87 -0.22
C PRO A 224 -10.59 -12.22 -1.40
N GLU A 225 -10.36 -13.37 -2.05
CA GLU A 225 -11.11 -13.86 -3.21
C GLU A 225 -12.65 -13.79 -3.02
N GLN A 226 -13.13 -14.15 -1.83
CA GLN A 226 -14.55 -14.08 -1.48
C GLN A 226 -15.15 -12.67 -1.59
N ARG A 227 -14.35 -11.63 -1.30
CA ARG A 227 -14.77 -10.22 -1.48
C ARG A 227 -14.79 -9.82 -2.94
N ILE A 228 -13.83 -10.29 -3.74
CA ILE A 228 -13.81 -10.06 -5.19
C ILE A 228 -15.08 -10.62 -5.83
N GLU A 229 -15.45 -11.85 -5.51
CA GLU A 229 -16.70 -12.44 -6.00
C GLU A 229 -17.95 -11.65 -5.59
N ALA A 230 -18.00 -11.19 -4.34
CA ALA A 230 -19.12 -10.37 -3.86
C ALA A 230 -19.20 -9.03 -4.59
N ALA A 231 -18.05 -8.38 -4.81
CA ALA A 231 -17.95 -7.13 -5.58
C ALA A 231 -18.42 -7.32 -7.03
N VAL A 232 -17.95 -8.37 -7.72
CA VAL A 232 -18.33 -8.66 -9.10
C VAL A 232 -19.85 -8.92 -9.21
N ARG A 233 -20.45 -9.63 -8.25
CA ARG A 233 -21.91 -9.82 -8.20
C ARG A 233 -22.66 -8.50 -8.04
N ALA A 234 -22.20 -7.61 -7.16
CA ALA A 234 -22.80 -6.29 -6.93
C ALA A 234 -22.68 -5.41 -8.19
N ILE A 235 -21.49 -5.30 -8.78
CA ILE A 235 -21.23 -4.54 -10.01
C ILE A 235 -22.10 -5.04 -11.16
N ARG A 236 -22.26 -6.36 -11.32
CA ARG A 236 -23.11 -6.96 -12.37
C ARG A 236 -24.58 -6.56 -12.23
N ASN A 237 -25.10 -6.51 -11.01
CA ASN A 237 -26.47 -6.08 -10.74
C ASN A 237 -26.66 -4.59 -11.05
N GLU A 238 -25.76 -3.74 -10.56
CA GLU A 238 -25.77 -2.30 -10.83
C GLU A 238 -25.66 -2.00 -12.32
N LEU A 239 -24.77 -2.69 -13.03
CA LEU A 239 -24.63 -2.56 -14.48
C LEU A 239 -25.96 -2.86 -15.20
N ARG A 240 -26.65 -3.94 -14.83
CA ARG A 240 -27.93 -4.31 -15.44
C ARG A 240 -28.94 -3.17 -15.28
N ASP A 241 -29.06 -2.64 -14.08
CA ASP A 241 -30.04 -1.60 -13.75
C ASP A 241 -29.71 -0.29 -14.51
N GLN A 242 -28.43 0.06 -14.60
CA GLN A 242 -27.97 1.24 -15.33
C GLN A 242 -28.15 1.09 -16.86
N LEU A 243 -27.93 -0.10 -17.41
CA LEU A 243 -28.19 -0.36 -18.83
C LEU A 243 -29.67 -0.23 -19.18
N GLU A 244 -30.57 -0.69 -18.32
CA GLU A 244 -31.99 -0.50 -18.52
C GLU A 244 -32.39 0.98 -18.47
N HIS A 245 -31.80 1.75 -17.57
CA HIS A 245 -32.01 3.19 -17.47
C HIS A 245 -31.58 3.90 -18.77
N PHE A 246 -30.37 3.64 -19.26
CA PHE A 246 -29.87 4.23 -20.51
C PHE A 246 -30.73 3.85 -21.74
N LYS A 247 -31.21 2.60 -21.83
CA LYS A 247 -32.10 2.17 -22.89
C LYS A 247 -33.42 2.90 -22.86
N LYS A 248 -34.01 3.14 -21.70
CA LYS A 248 -35.27 3.93 -21.53
C LYS A 248 -35.08 5.39 -21.94
N GLU A 249 -33.89 5.95 -21.75
CA GLU A 249 -33.56 7.31 -22.17
C GLU A 249 -33.11 7.42 -23.66
N GLY A 250 -33.07 6.29 -24.39
CA GLY A 250 -32.62 6.26 -25.81
C GLY A 250 -31.10 6.39 -25.97
N LYS A 251 -30.31 6.31 -24.90
CA LYS A 251 -28.86 6.40 -24.89
C LYS A 251 -28.21 5.05 -25.22
N LEU A 252 -28.43 4.53 -26.43
CA LEU A 252 -28.01 3.19 -26.81
C LEU A 252 -26.51 3.03 -26.91
N LEU A 253 -25.80 4.06 -27.38
CA LEU A 253 -24.33 4.05 -27.53
C LEU A 253 -23.65 4.03 -26.16
N GLU A 254 -24.10 4.88 -25.25
CA GLU A 254 -23.61 4.93 -23.88
C GLU A 254 -23.85 3.59 -23.16
N ALA A 255 -25.02 2.99 -23.36
CA ALA A 255 -25.32 1.67 -22.82
C ALA A 255 -24.36 0.59 -23.35
N GLN A 256 -24.07 0.58 -24.64
CA GLN A 256 -23.15 -0.36 -25.26
C GLN A 256 -21.73 -0.19 -24.71
N ARG A 257 -21.23 1.05 -24.61
CA ARG A 257 -19.88 1.36 -24.13
C ARG A 257 -19.73 1.00 -22.65
N LEU A 258 -20.69 1.41 -21.81
CA LEU A 258 -20.69 1.03 -20.39
C LEU A 258 -20.65 -0.47 -20.21
N ASN A 259 -21.51 -1.22 -20.94
CA ASN A 259 -21.55 -2.69 -20.84
C ASN A 259 -20.21 -3.32 -21.24
N ALA A 260 -19.61 -2.91 -22.34
CA ALA A 260 -18.33 -3.47 -22.80
C ALA A 260 -17.20 -3.17 -21.79
N ARG A 261 -17.11 -1.94 -21.31
CA ARG A 261 -16.07 -1.52 -20.37
C ARG A 261 -16.22 -2.24 -19.02
N THR A 262 -17.41 -2.20 -18.42
CA THR A 262 -17.62 -2.80 -17.10
C THR A 262 -17.42 -4.33 -17.12
N ARG A 263 -17.76 -5.01 -18.22
CA ARG A 263 -17.48 -6.45 -18.35
C ARG A 263 -15.99 -6.73 -18.39
N TYR A 264 -15.24 -5.96 -19.16
CA TYR A 264 -13.77 -6.06 -19.19
C TYR A 264 -13.17 -5.82 -17.81
N ASP A 265 -13.60 -4.75 -17.12
CA ASP A 265 -13.09 -4.42 -15.78
C ASP A 265 -13.42 -5.51 -14.75
N MET A 266 -14.60 -6.17 -14.85
CA MET A 266 -14.94 -7.32 -14.00
C MET A 266 -14.06 -8.55 -14.29
N GLU A 267 -13.73 -8.82 -15.55
CA GLU A 267 -12.80 -9.89 -15.93
C GLU A 267 -11.40 -9.61 -15.37
N MET A 268 -10.91 -8.37 -15.55
CA MET A 268 -9.62 -7.97 -15.00
C MET A 268 -9.57 -8.09 -13.47
N LEU A 269 -10.65 -7.71 -12.79
CA LEU A 269 -10.74 -7.84 -11.32
C LEU A 269 -10.69 -9.30 -10.86
N GLN A 270 -11.24 -10.24 -11.64
CA GLN A 270 -11.21 -11.66 -11.33
C GLN A 270 -9.88 -12.35 -11.63
N GLU A 271 -9.18 -11.91 -12.69
CA GLU A 271 -7.93 -12.53 -13.16
C GLU A 271 -6.67 -11.95 -12.47
N VAL A 272 -6.70 -10.66 -12.14
CA VAL A 272 -5.51 -9.94 -11.65
C VAL A 272 -5.66 -9.49 -10.19
N GLY A 273 -6.88 -9.39 -9.68
CA GLY A 273 -7.18 -8.98 -8.30
C GLY A 273 -7.37 -7.49 -8.11
#